data_1dbca15e690ca6d2a7dbf9633f1595e8
#
_entry.id   1dbca15e690ca6d2a7dbf9633f1595e8
#
_cell.length_a   1.000
_cell.length_b   1.000
_cell.length_c   1.000
_cell.angle_alpha   90.00
_cell.angle_beta   90.00
_cell.angle_gamma   90.00
#
_symmetry.space_group_name_H-M   'P 1'
#
loop_
_entity.id
_entity.type
_entity.pdbx_description
1 polymer ?
#
loop_
_entity_poly.entity_id
_entity_poly.type
_entity_poly.pdbx_seq_one_letter_code
_entity_poly.pdbx_strand_id
1 'polypeptide(L)'
;MTLDRWIEEKAGLSAPLTADALAAYQLKKLNESISYARARCSFYAKRLPGGSLSSLSELSALPFTTADDLRAHGKEMLCVHPDEVQRIVTLSTSGSTGRPKRLFFTREDQELTVDYFHHGMATLISPGETV
;
A
#
# COMPACT_ATOMS: atom_id res chain seq x y z
N MET A 1 5.15 21.41 -10.42
CA MET A 1 6.13 20.29 -10.33
C MET A 1 5.62 19.16 -11.21
N THR A 2 6.46 18.60 -12.09
CA THR A 2 6.06 17.45 -12.90
C THR A 2 5.90 16.20 -12.03
N LEU A 3 5.12 15.20 -12.49
CA LEU A 3 4.93 13.95 -11.77
C LEU A 3 6.26 13.21 -11.57
N ASP A 4 7.10 13.15 -12.61
CA ASP A 4 8.40 12.48 -12.54
C ASP A 4 9.29 13.09 -11.46
N ARG A 5 9.37 14.42 -11.41
CA ARG A 5 10.14 15.11 -10.38
C ARG A 5 9.60 14.85 -8.97
N TRP A 6 8.30 14.80 -8.80
CA TRP A 6 7.69 14.45 -7.52
C TRP A 6 8.03 13.00 -7.11
N ILE A 7 8.00 12.05 -8.08
CA ILE A 7 8.40 10.67 -7.83
C ILE A 7 9.89 10.59 -7.43
N GLU A 8 10.75 11.29 -8.14
CA GLU A 8 12.19 11.36 -7.83
C GLU A 8 12.43 11.84 -6.39
N GLU A 9 11.79 12.93 -6.00
CA GLU A 9 11.89 13.49 -4.65
C GLU A 9 11.30 12.54 -3.58
N LYS A 10 10.12 11.98 -3.84
CA LYS A 10 9.42 11.08 -2.92
C LYS A 10 10.17 9.76 -2.70
N ALA A 11 10.76 9.23 -3.75
CA ALA A 11 11.51 7.97 -3.73
C ALA A 11 13.00 8.16 -3.39
N GLY A 12 13.49 9.40 -3.35
CA GLY A 12 14.91 9.70 -3.16
C GLY A 12 15.78 9.21 -4.32
N LEU A 13 15.23 9.26 -5.55
CA LEU A 13 15.90 8.81 -6.76
C LEU A 13 16.59 9.98 -7.46
N SER A 14 17.67 9.67 -8.17
CA SER A 14 18.38 10.66 -9.01
C SER A 14 17.61 10.92 -10.29
N ALA A 15 17.63 12.19 -10.74
CA ALA A 15 17.09 12.57 -12.04
C ALA A 15 18.06 12.20 -13.18
N PRO A 16 17.58 11.83 -14.37
CA PRO A 16 16.19 11.60 -14.71
C PRO A 16 15.67 10.26 -14.18
N LEU A 17 14.36 10.20 -13.91
CA LEU A 17 13.71 8.96 -13.52
C LEU A 17 13.83 7.90 -14.63
N THR A 18 14.37 6.73 -14.28
CA THR A 18 14.51 5.60 -15.19
C THR A 18 13.68 4.41 -14.72
N ALA A 19 13.27 3.55 -15.64
CA ALA A 19 12.53 2.33 -15.32
C ALA A 19 13.32 1.42 -14.36
N ASP A 20 14.63 1.31 -14.56
CA ASP A 20 15.50 0.47 -13.73
C ASP A 20 15.63 1.03 -12.30
N ALA A 21 15.81 2.35 -12.15
CA ALA A 21 15.87 3.00 -10.85
C ALA A 21 14.53 2.85 -10.09
N LEU A 22 13.42 3.00 -10.80
CA LEU A 22 12.09 2.79 -10.23
C LEU A 22 11.87 1.34 -9.82
N ALA A 23 12.24 0.37 -10.65
CA ALA A 23 12.11 -1.06 -10.35
C ALA A 23 12.97 -1.45 -9.12
N ALA A 24 14.19 -0.95 -9.04
CA ALA A 24 15.05 -1.17 -7.87
C ALA A 24 14.43 -0.59 -6.59
N TYR A 25 13.89 0.62 -6.65
CA TYR A 25 13.17 1.24 -5.55
C TYR A 25 11.93 0.43 -5.14
N GLN A 26 11.12 0.00 -6.11
CA GLN A 26 9.93 -0.83 -5.85
C GLN A 26 10.29 -2.16 -5.20
N LEU A 27 11.34 -2.84 -5.67
CA LEU A 27 11.81 -4.09 -5.07
C LEU A 27 12.26 -3.88 -3.61
N LYS A 28 13.02 -2.81 -3.36
CA LYS A 28 13.43 -2.44 -2.01
C LYS A 28 12.22 -2.22 -1.10
N LYS A 29 11.24 -1.41 -1.53
CA LYS A 29 10.03 -1.11 -0.77
C LYS A 29 9.15 -2.34 -0.54
N LEU A 30 9.06 -3.22 -1.53
CA LEU A 30 8.35 -4.49 -1.41
C LEU A 30 8.99 -5.36 -0.31
N ASN A 31 10.30 -5.51 -0.32
CA ASN A 31 11.01 -6.28 0.70
C ASN A 31 10.89 -5.67 2.09
N GLU A 32 10.96 -4.35 2.21
CA GLU A 32 10.71 -3.64 3.48
C GLU A 32 9.28 -3.93 3.99
N SER A 33 8.27 -3.87 3.12
CA SER A 33 6.87 -4.13 3.46
C SER A 33 6.62 -5.58 3.87
N ILE A 34 7.21 -6.54 3.16
CA ILE A 34 7.13 -7.97 3.51
C ILE A 34 7.75 -8.22 4.89
N SER A 35 8.95 -7.69 5.13
CA SER A 35 9.64 -7.83 6.40
C SER A 35 8.84 -7.21 7.55
N TYR A 36 8.32 -6.00 7.34
CA TYR A 36 7.49 -5.29 8.31
C TYR A 36 6.21 -6.06 8.64
N ALA A 37 5.47 -6.52 7.63
CA ALA A 37 4.24 -7.27 7.82
C ALA A 37 4.47 -8.59 8.54
N ARG A 38 5.54 -9.31 8.19
CA ARG A 38 5.89 -10.56 8.88
C ARG A 38 6.27 -10.36 10.35
N ALA A 39 6.98 -9.30 10.64
CA ALA A 39 7.43 -9.01 12.01
C ALA A 39 6.29 -8.55 12.92
N ARG A 40 5.27 -7.90 12.37
CA ARG A 40 4.24 -7.22 13.16
C ARG A 40 2.83 -7.79 13.04
N CYS A 41 2.59 -8.67 12.10
CA CYS A 41 1.25 -9.17 11.79
C CYS A 41 1.24 -10.70 11.82
N SER A 42 0.47 -11.29 12.71
CA SER A 42 0.39 -12.75 12.88
C SER A 42 -0.17 -13.46 11.65
N PHE A 43 -1.07 -12.81 10.91
CA PHE A 43 -1.62 -13.33 9.67
C PHE A 43 -0.54 -13.49 8.60
N TYR A 44 0.27 -12.43 8.37
CA TYR A 44 1.31 -12.45 7.34
C TYR A 44 2.58 -13.20 7.78
N ALA A 45 2.86 -13.28 9.07
CA ALA A 45 3.98 -14.07 9.59
C ALA A 45 3.90 -15.55 9.17
N LYS A 46 2.68 -16.08 9.03
CA LYS A 46 2.43 -17.48 8.64
C LYS A 46 2.36 -17.68 7.11
N ARG A 47 2.09 -16.64 6.35
CA ARG A 47 1.77 -16.72 4.91
C ARG A 47 2.89 -16.24 4.00
N LEU A 48 3.68 -15.28 4.45
CA LEU A 48 4.77 -14.73 3.64
C LEU A 48 6.07 -15.51 3.87
N PRO A 49 6.88 -15.70 2.80
CA PRO A 49 8.16 -16.41 2.91
C PRO A 49 9.15 -15.67 3.82
N GLY A 50 10.07 -16.42 4.42
CA GLY A 50 11.24 -15.86 5.09
C GLY A 50 12.29 -15.45 4.06
N GLY A 51 12.87 -14.27 4.23
CA GLY A 51 13.88 -13.76 3.32
C GLY A 51 13.35 -12.67 2.38
N SER A 52 14.23 -12.18 1.54
CA SER A 52 13.95 -11.11 0.58
C SER A 52 13.73 -11.68 -0.81
N LEU A 53 12.87 -11.03 -1.59
CA LEU A 53 12.72 -11.30 -3.01
C LEU A 53 13.92 -10.72 -3.78
N SER A 54 14.37 -11.43 -4.78
CA SER A 54 15.49 -11.02 -5.65
C SER A 54 15.02 -10.19 -6.84
N SER A 55 13.75 -10.30 -7.21
CA SER A 55 13.16 -9.56 -8.33
C SER A 55 11.66 -9.29 -8.10
N LEU A 56 11.12 -8.29 -8.79
CA LEU A 56 9.68 -7.98 -8.77
C LEU A 56 8.83 -9.12 -9.35
N SER A 57 9.37 -9.94 -10.25
CA SER A 57 8.64 -11.08 -10.83
C SER A 57 8.27 -12.14 -9.79
N GLU A 58 9.04 -12.27 -8.72
CA GLU A 58 8.76 -13.21 -7.63
C GLU A 58 7.51 -12.83 -6.82
N LEU A 59 7.00 -11.60 -6.98
CA LEU A 59 5.74 -11.19 -6.36
C LEU A 59 4.57 -12.11 -6.75
N SER A 60 4.58 -12.64 -7.98
CA SER A 60 3.55 -13.56 -8.47
C SER A 60 3.48 -14.89 -7.71
N ALA A 61 4.55 -15.27 -7.01
CA ALA A 61 4.60 -16.48 -6.20
C ALA A 61 4.07 -16.28 -4.77
N LEU A 62 3.82 -15.04 -4.36
CA LEU A 62 3.26 -14.74 -3.04
C LEU A 62 1.75 -15.05 -2.99
N PRO A 63 1.25 -15.50 -1.85
CA PRO A 63 -0.18 -15.76 -1.69
C PRO A 63 -0.99 -14.48 -1.74
N PHE A 64 -2.13 -14.52 -2.41
CA PHE A 64 -3.08 -13.41 -2.40
C PHE A 64 -3.75 -13.25 -1.03
N THR A 65 -4.06 -12.02 -0.69
CA THR A 65 -5.01 -11.69 0.38
C THR A 65 -6.39 -11.52 -0.25
N THR A 66 -7.33 -12.36 0.16
CA THR A 66 -8.67 -12.36 -0.41
C THR A 66 -9.63 -11.45 0.38
N ALA A 67 -10.80 -11.19 -0.19
CA ALA A 67 -11.87 -10.48 0.52
C ALA A 67 -12.34 -11.26 1.76
N ASP A 68 -12.33 -12.58 1.71
CA ASP A 68 -12.71 -13.44 2.83
C ASP A 68 -11.64 -13.42 3.94
N ASP A 69 -10.37 -13.36 3.58
CA ASP A 69 -9.29 -13.14 4.55
C ASP A 69 -9.50 -11.82 5.32
N LEU A 70 -9.82 -10.73 4.60
CA LEU A 70 -10.11 -9.43 5.24
C LEU A 70 -11.32 -9.47 6.17
N ARG A 71 -12.36 -10.21 5.81
CA ARG A 71 -13.56 -10.37 6.66
C ARG A 71 -13.28 -11.20 7.90
N ALA A 72 -12.52 -12.27 7.75
CA ALA A 72 -12.24 -13.22 8.83
C ALA A 72 -11.11 -12.74 9.75
N HIS A 73 -10.07 -12.12 9.19
CA HIS A 73 -8.79 -11.86 9.86
C HIS A 73 -8.37 -10.39 9.87
N GLY A 74 -9.25 -9.45 9.53
CA GLY A 74 -8.89 -8.04 9.37
C GLY A 74 -8.14 -7.44 10.58
N LYS A 75 -8.49 -7.82 11.80
CA LYS A 75 -7.77 -7.37 13.01
C LYS A 75 -6.38 -8.02 13.16
N GLU A 76 -6.23 -9.26 12.72
CA GLU A 76 -4.96 -9.99 12.74
C GLU A 76 -3.97 -9.48 11.69
N MET A 77 -4.46 -8.68 10.73
CA MET A 77 -3.67 -8.04 9.69
C MET A 77 -3.10 -6.69 10.11
N LEU A 78 -3.49 -6.16 11.28
CA LEU A 78 -2.93 -4.91 11.79
C LEU A 78 -1.45 -5.07 12.14
N CYS A 79 -0.62 -4.19 11.60
CA CYS A 79 0.81 -4.09 11.88
C CYS A 79 1.14 -3.01 12.91
N VAL A 80 0.13 -2.28 13.38
CA VAL A 80 0.23 -1.20 14.37
C VAL A 80 -0.66 -1.49 15.56
N HIS A 81 -0.45 -0.78 16.66
CA HIS A 81 -1.35 -0.88 17.81
C HIS A 81 -2.73 -0.31 17.43
N PRO A 82 -3.86 -0.88 17.92
CA PRO A 82 -5.20 -0.38 17.62
C PRO A 82 -5.39 1.11 17.91
N ASP A 83 -4.69 1.67 18.90
CA ASP A 83 -4.77 3.10 19.26
C ASP A 83 -4.16 4.03 18.20
N GLU A 84 -3.33 3.49 17.29
CA GLU A 84 -2.75 4.23 16.16
C GLU A 84 -3.70 4.29 14.96
N VAL A 85 -4.80 3.53 15.00
CA VAL A 85 -5.82 3.53 13.94
C VAL A 85 -6.69 4.77 14.10
N GLN A 86 -6.63 5.67 13.12
CA GLN A 86 -7.44 6.89 13.09
C GLN A 86 -8.72 6.77 12.28
N ARG A 87 -8.73 5.90 11.27
CA ARG A 87 -9.88 5.74 10.40
C ARG A 87 -10.15 4.27 10.12
N ILE A 88 -11.42 3.90 10.22
CA ILE A 88 -11.92 2.60 9.80
C ILE A 88 -12.88 2.82 8.64
N VAL A 89 -12.60 2.21 7.50
CA VAL A 89 -13.49 2.22 6.35
C VAL A 89 -14.17 0.87 6.25
N THR A 90 -15.49 0.91 6.32
CA THR A 90 -16.33 -0.30 6.16
C THR A 90 -16.86 -0.33 4.74
N LEU A 91 -16.49 -1.36 3.99
CA LEU A 91 -16.92 -1.57 2.61
C LEU A 91 -17.94 -2.69 2.56
N SER A 92 -19.17 -2.34 2.21
CA SER A 92 -20.20 -3.29 1.82
C SER A 92 -20.25 -3.34 0.29
N THR A 93 -20.11 -4.52 -0.30
CA THR A 93 -20.39 -4.70 -1.74
C THR A 93 -21.89 -4.88 -1.92
N SER A 94 -22.52 -4.07 -2.78
CA SER A 94 -23.90 -4.24 -3.18
C SER A 94 -24.11 -5.65 -3.76
N GLY A 95 -25.04 -6.41 -3.17
CA GLY A 95 -25.38 -7.76 -3.63
C GLY A 95 -24.64 -8.92 -2.97
N SER A 96 -23.69 -8.68 -2.05
CA SER A 96 -23.10 -9.75 -1.26
C SER A 96 -23.76 -9.85 0.11
N THR A 97 -24.23 -11.05 0.47
CA THR A 97 -24.77 -11.39 1.78
C THR A 97 -23.71 -11.57 2.86
N GLY A 98 -22.44 -11.24 2.55
CA GLY A 98 -21.30 -11.42 3.45
C GLY A 98 -21.09 -10.26 4.45
N ARG A 99 -20.35 -10.54 5.51
CA ARG A 99 -19.92 -9.51 6.47
C ARG A 99 -19.14 -8.42 5.73
N PRO A 100 -19.33 -7.13 6.07
CA PRO A 100 -18.60 -6.06 5.43
C PRO A 100 -17.09 -6.18 5.70
N LYS A 101 -16.28 -5.78 4.71
CA LYS A 101 -14.83 -5.67 4.84
C LYS A 101 -14.49 -4.40 5.61
N ARG A 102 -13.53 -4.47 6.51
CA ARG A 102 -13.00 -3.31 7.22
C ARG A 102 -11.55 -3.09 6.85
N LEU A 103 -11.22 -1.86 6.51
CA LEU A 103 -9.86 -1.39 6.27
C LEU A 103 -9.52 -0.37 7.36
N PHE A 104 -8.30 -0.45 7.85
CA PHE A 104 -7.81 0.36 8.97
C PHE A 104 -6.68 1.26 8.47
N PHE A 105 -6.73 2.52 8.83
CA PHE A 105 -5.75 3.51 8.41
C PHE A 105 -5.18 4.25 9.61
N THR A 106 -3.87 4.39 9.65
CA THR A 106 -3.20 5.34 10.53
C THR A 106 -3.32 6.76 9.96
N ARG A 107 -2.85 7.74 10.70
CA ARG A 107 -2.78 9.12 10.21
C ARG A 107 -1.84 9.22 9.00
N GLU A 108 -0.69 8.58 9.10
CA GLU A 108 0.33 8.57 8.04
C GLU A 108 -0.19 7.92 6.76
N ASP A 109 -0.96 6.83 6.87
CA ASP A 109 -1.62 6.19 5.71
C ASP A 109 -2.56 7.15 4.99
N GLN A 110 -3.32 7.94 5.74
CA GLN A 110 -4.25 8.92 5.16
C GLN A 110 -3.50 10.07 4.49
N GLU A 111 -2.48 10.62 5.16
CA GLU A 111 -1.65 11.69 4.61
C GLU A 111 -0.96 11.25 3.32
N LEU A 112 -0.42 10.02 3.30
CA LEU A 112 0.20 9.43 2.12
C LEU A 112 -0.81 9.26 0.98
N THR A 113 -2.00 8.78 1.27
CA THR A 113 -3.07 8.61 0.28
C THR A 113 -3.46 9.95 -0.35
N VAL A 114 -3.61 11.00 0.46
CA VAL A 114 -3.94 12.35 -0.03
C VAL A 114 -2.82 12.90 -0.90
N ASP A 115 -1.57 12.72 -0.51
CA ASP A 115 -0.39 13.18 -1.24
C ASP A 115 -0.30 12.56 -2.64
N TYR A 116 -0.43 11.23 -2.73
CA TYR A 116 -0.45 10.52 -4.01
C TYR A 116 -1.64 10.89 -4.88
N PHE A 117 -2.81 11.01 -4.29
CA PHE A 117 -4.02 11.41 -5.02
C PHE A 117 -3.89 12.83 -5.58
N HIS A 118 -3.41 13.78 -4.77
CA HIS A 118 -3.19 15.16 -5.19
C HIS A 118 -2.26 15.25 -6.40
N HIS A 119 -1.10 14.59 -6.34
CA HIS A 119 -0.13 14.64 -7.44
C HIS A 119 -0.60 13.87 -8.67
N GLY A 120 -1.31 12.75 -8.49
CA GLY A 120 -1.92 12.03 -9.59
C GLY A 120 -3.00 12.85 -10.31
N MET A 121 -3.89 13.50 -9.57
CA MET A 121 -4.94 14.34 -10.13
C MET A 121 -4.38 15.60 -10.81
N ALA A 122 -3.30 16.17 -10.30
CA ALA A 122 -2.64 17.34 -10.89
C ALA A 122 -2.07 17.08 -12.30
N THR A 123 -2.02 15.83 -12.75
CA THR A 123 -1.70 15.49 -14.15
C THR A 123 -2.90 15.61 -15.09
N LEU A 124 -4.11 15.63 -14.55
CA LEU A 124 -5.37 15.60 -15.32
C LEU A 124 -6.12 16.92 -15.27
N ILE A 125 -5.97 17.68 -14.19
CA ILE A 125 -6.71 18.93 -13.94
C ILE A 125 -5.77 20.03 -13.47
N SER A 126 -6.12 21.28 -13.82
CA SER A 126 -5.41 22.48 -13.33
C SER A 126 -6.06 23.00 -12.04
N PRO A 127 -5.30 23.74 -11.19
CA PRO A 127 -5.87 24.37 -10.01
C PRO A 127 -7.04 25.30 -10.37
N GLY A 128 -8.18 25.10 -9.72
CA GLY A 128 -9.41 25.87 -9.95
C GLY A 128 -10.38 25.29 -10.97
N GLU A 129 -10.03 24.21 -11.65
CA GLU A 129 -10.99 23.47 -12.47
C GLU A 129 -11.89 22.59 -11.61
N THR A 130 -13.17 22.51 -11.98
CA THR A 130 -14.16 21.64 -11.32
C THR A 130 -14.25 20.33 -12.08
N VAL A 131 -14.25 19.22 -11.35
CA VAL A 131 -14.41 17.87 -11.89
C VAL A 131 -15.87 17.44 -11.76
#